data_decd9990eded1e03a4ce8afd85a89bae
#
_entry.id   decd9990eded1e03a4ce8afd85a89bae
#
_cell.length_a   1.000
_cell.length_b   1.000
_cell.length_c   1.000
_cell.angle_alpha   90.00
_cell.angle_beta   90.00
_cell.angle_gamma   90.00
#
_symmetry.space_group_name_H-M   'P 1'
#
loop_
_entity.id
_entity.type
_entity.pdbx_description
1 polymer ?
#
loop_
_entity_poly.entity_id
_entity_poly.type
_entity_poly.pdbx_seq_one_letter_code
_entity_poly.pdbx_strand_id
1 'polypeptide(L)'
;MGLLTVQRPRRATRAEMTRFHTDEYIDLIARVTPEIADELTDNGTRFLIGEDCPALDGLFDFCSISCGGSISAANRINSGLTDVAINWSGGLHHAKKREASGFCYTNDIVLAILELLRTHARVLYVDIDVHHGDGVEEAFYTTDRVMTASFHKYGCLLYTSDAADEGLG
;
A
#
# COMPACT_ATOMS: atom_id res chain seq x y z
N MET A 1 4.56 27.00 -20.96
CA MET A 1 3.52 25.99 -21.08
C MET A 1 3.78 24.96 -19.98
N GLY A 2 2.92 24.87 -18.98
CA GLY A 2 3.09 23.88 -17.90
C GLY A 2 2.79 22.48 -18.44
N LEU A 3 3.78 21.59 -18.39
CA LEU A 3 3.63 20.19 -18.82
C LEU A 3 2.92 19.32 -17.77
N LEU A 4 2.79 19.84 -16.54
CA LEU A 4 2.20 19.11 -15.41
C LEU A 4 1.19 19.99 -14.67
N THR A 5 0.09 19.36 -14.25
CA THR A 5 -0.86 19.96 -13.32
C THR A 5 -0.61 19.40 -11.93
N VAL A 6 -0.15 20.24 -11.01
CA VAL A 6 0.06 19.86 -9.62
C VAL A 6 -1.27 19.92 -8.88
N GLN A 7 -1.62 18.85 -8.19
CA GLN A 7 -2.84 18.74 -7.40
C GLN A 7 -2.48 18.50 -5.94
N ARG A 8 -3.24 19.10 -5.03
CA ARG A 8 -3.21 18.74 -3.63
C ARG A 8 -4.21 17.60 -3.41
N PRO A 9 -3.77 16.38 -3.06
CA PRO A 9 -4.70 15.28 -2.84
C PRO A 9 -5.52 15.54 -1.58
N ARG A 10 -6.74 15.03 -1.55
CA ARG A 10 -7.49 14.92 -0.32
C ARG A 10 -6.93 13.77 0.52
N ARG A 11 -7.13 13.81 1.82
CA ARG A 11 -6.83 12.68 2.69
C ARG A 11 -7.82 11.55 2.45
N ALA A 12 -7.34 10.31 2.43
CA ALA A 12 -8.22 9.15 2.45
C ALA A 12 -8.94 9.06 3.80
N THR A 13 -10.19 8.69 3.75
CA THR A 13 -10.98 8.39 4.94
C THR A 13 -10.68 6.97 5.44
N ARG A 14 -11.04 6.69 6.71
CA ARG A 14 -10.99 5.32 7.26
C ARG A 14 -11.78 4.35 6.37
N ALA A 15 -12.99 4.71 5.98
CA ALA A 15 -13.84 3.90 5.11
C ALA A 15 -13.22 3.57 3.75
N GLU A 16 -12.37 4.45 3.22
CA GLU A 16 -11.63 4.18 1.99
C GLU A 16 -10.46 3.24 2.23
N MET A 17 -9.72 3.41 3.33
CA MET A 17 -8.62 2.53 3.68
C MET A 17 -9.10 1.11 4.04
N THR A 18 -10.27 0.98 4.68
CA THR A 18 -10.86 -0.32 5.03
C THR A 18 -11.50 -1.04 3.84
N ARG A 19 -11.46 -0.47 2.64
CA ARG A 19 -11.76 -1.25 1.42
C ARG A 19 -10.77 -2.39 1.18
N PHE A 20 -9.57 -2.29 1.73
CA PHE A 20 -8.53 -3.33 1.70
C PHE A 20 -8.13 -3.78 3.10
N HIS A 21 -7.72 -2.84 3.94
CA HIS A 21 -7.28 -3.14 5.30
C HIS A 21 -8.44 -3.48 6.23
N THR A 22 -8.17 -4.23 7.29
CA THR A 22 -9.19 -4.51 8.31
C THR A 22 -9.49 -3.27 9.15
N ASP A 23 -10.72 -3.16 9.65
CA ASP A 23 -11.13 -2.05 10.53
C ASP A 23 -10.24 -1.98 11.77
N GLU A 24 -9.93 -3.14 12.35
CA GLU A 24 -9.08 -3.26 13.54
C GLU A 24 -7.67 -2.69 13.30
N TYR A 25 -7.08 -2.99 12.14
CA TYR A 25 -5.76 -2.48 11.79
C TYR A 25 -5.77 -0.96 11.56
N ILE A 26 -6.76 -0.43 10.86
CA ILE A 26 -6.89 1.01 10.65
C ILE A 26 -7.22 1.74 11.95
N ASP A 27 -7.96 1.10 12.86
CA ASP A 27 -8.20 1.64 14.21
C ASP A 27 -6.92 1.75 15.02
N LEU A 28 -6.04 0.75 14.90
CA LEU A 28 -4.72 0.81 15.50
C LEU A 28 -3.90 1.96 14.92
N ILE A 29 -3.76 2.04 13.59
CA ILE A 29 -3.01 3.10 12.90
C ILE A 29 -3.48 4.50 13.33
N ALA A 30 -4.79 4.65 13.61
CA ALA A 30 -5.36 5.93 14.04
C ALA A 30 -5.05 6.29 15.51
N ARG A 31 -4.61 5.33 16.31
CA ARG A 31 -4.43 5.50 17.76
C ARG A 31 -2.98 5.37 18.22
N VAL A 32 -2.18 4.63 17.44
CA VAL A 32 -0.81 4.33 17.86
C VAL A 32 0.06 5.57 17.84
N THR A 33 0.80 5.76 18.92
CA THR A 33 1.88 6.75 19.05
C THR A 33 3.13 6.03 19.59
N PRO A 34 4.31 6.63 19.49
CA PRO A 34 5.53 6.02 20.05
C PRO A 34 5.40 5.61 21.51
N GLU A 35 4.66 6.40 22.34
CA GLU A 35 4.55 6.19 23.78
C GLU A 35 3.69 4.97 24.16
N ILE A 36 2.70 4.64 23.34
CA ILE A 36 1.73 3.55 23.64
C ILE A 36 1.84 2.39 22.67
N ALA A 37 2.83 2.40 21.80
CA ALA A 37 2.99 1.37 20.78
C ALA A 37 3.10 -0.02 21.38
N ASP A 38 3.97 -0.22 22.37
CA ASP A 38 4.20 -1.50 23.01
C ASP A 38 2.92 -2.09 23.63
N GLU A 39 2.10 -1.26 24.27
CA GLU A 39 0.84 -1.67 24.86
C GLU A 39 -0.18 -2.09 23.79
N LEU A 40 -0.30 -1.31 22.70
CA LEU A 40 -1.30 -1.54 21.66
C LEU A 40 -0.93 -2.66 20.70
N THR A 41 0.36 -2.96 20.56
CA THR A 41 0.87 -3.91 19.57
C THR A 41 1.43 -5.19 20.19
N ASP A 42 1.26 -5.38 21.50
CA ASP A 42 1.83 -6.50 22.25
C ASP A 42 3.35 -6.63 22.00
N ASN A 43 4.08 -5.53 22.32
CA ASN A 43 5.52 -5.38 22.07
C ASN A 43 5.92 -5.62 20.60
N GLY A 44 5.12 -5.11 19.67
CA GLY A 44 5.41 -5.17 18.23
C GLY A 44 5.04 -6.49 17.54
N THR A 45 4.55 -7.49 18.29
CA THR A 45 4.17 -8.80 17.70
C THR A 45 2.84 -8.75 16.97
N ARG A 46 1.95 -7.84 17.38
CA ARG A 46 0.65 -7.65 16.76
C ARG A 46 0.72 -6.53 15.72
N PHE A 47 0.23 -6.79 14.52
CA PHE A 47 0.21 -5.86 13.39
C PHE A 47 1.59 -5.46 12.86
N LEU A 48 2.67 -6.03 13.41
CA LEU A 48 4.06 -5.78 13.05
C LEU A 48 4.46 -4.29 13.04
N ILE A 49 3.85 -3.50 13.92
CA ILE A 49 4.29 -2.13 14.21
C ILE A 49 5.30 -2.22 15.36
N GLY A 50 6.57 -2.10 15.01
CA GLY A 50 7.69 -2.29 15.92
C GLY A 50 9.02 -1.99 15.23
N GLU A 51 9.92 -2.98 15.15
CA GLU A 51 11.30 -2.80 14.72
C GLU A 51 11.45 -2.18 13.32
N ASP A 52 10.88 -2.83 12.29
CA ASP A 52 10.97 -2.37 10.89
C ASP A 52 9.93 -1.31 10.53
N CYS A 53 8.83 -1.28 11.26
CA CYS A 53 7.75 -0.34 11.05
C CYS A 53 7.43 0.37 12.38
N PRO A 54 8.30 1.29 12.86
CA PRO A 54 8.12 1.95 14.14
C PRO A 54 6.84 2.79 14.17
N ALA A 55 6.23 2.89 15.35
CA ALA A 55 5.16 3.85 15.57
C ALA A 55 5.69 5.27 15.42
N LEU A 56 4.93 6.12 14.75
CA LEU A 56 5.29 7.49 14.45
C LEU A 56 4.15 8.43 14.84
N ASP A 57 4.49 9.61 15.33
CA ASP A 57 3.52 10.68 15.50
C ASP A 57 2.90 11.06 14.16
N GLY A 58 1.57 11.13 14.13
CA GLY A 58 0.84 11.46 12.91
C GLY A 58 0.81 10.33 11.88
N LEU A 59 1.04 9.08 12.28
CA LEU A 59 1.04 7.92 11.39
C LEU A 59 -0.24 7.81 10.55
N PHE A 60 -1.40 8.02 11.16
CA PHE A 60 -2.68 8.01 10.43
C PHE A 60 -2.75 9.10 9.37
N ASP A 61 -2.26 10.30 9.69
CA ASP A 61 -2.20 11.41 8.74
C ASP A 61 -1.30 11.09 7.54
N PHE A 62 -0.13 10.53 7.80
CA PHE A 62 0.79 10.06 6.75
C PHE A 62 0.10 9.03 5.84
N CYS A 63 -0.50 7.98 6.40
CA CYS A 63 -1.23 6.96 5.67
C CYS A 63 -2.40 7.55 4.86
N SER A 64 -3.17 8.46 5.48
CA SER A 64 -4.28 9.17 4.83
C SER A 64 -3.85 9.97 3.62
N ILE A 65 -2.73 10.68 3.70
CA ILE A 65 -2.20 11.49 2.60
C ILE A 65 -1.71 10.60 1.47
N SER A 66 -0.93 9.58 1.78
CA SER A 66 -0.42 8.63 0.79
C SER A 66 -1.55 7.92 0.05
N CYS A 67 -2.45 7.28 0.78
CA CYS A 67 -3.61 6.59 0.19
C CYS A 67 -4.52 7.54 -0.58
N GLY A 68 -4.77 8.74 -0.03
CA GLY A 68 -5.59 9.75 -0.66
C GLY A 68 -5.02 10.24 -2.00
N GLY A 69 -3.69 10.32 -2.10
CA GLY A 69 -2.99 10.64 -3.34
C GLY A 69 -3.25 9.61 -4.43
N SER A 70 -3.05 8.34 -4.12
CA SER A 70 -3.22 7.24 -5.09
C SER A 70 -4.69 7.01 -5.47
N ILE A 71 -5.63 7.11 -4.52
CA ILE A 71 -7.07 7.07 -4.82
C ILE A 71 -7.48 8.27 -5.69
N SER A 72 -6.97 9.47 -5.41
CA SER A 72 -7.27 10.66 -6.19
C SER A 72 -6.73 10.56 -7.62
N ALA A 73 -5.53 9.99 -7.79
CA ALA A 73 -4.93 9.70 -9.08
C ALA A 73 -5.80 8.74 -9.90
N ALA A 74 -6.22 7.62 -9.29
CA ALA A 74 -7.11 6.64 -9.92
C ALA A 74 -8.45 7.25 -10.32
N ASN A 75 -9.05 8.08 -9.46
CA ASN A 75 -10.31 8.77 -9.76
C ASN A 75 -10.20 9.72 -10.96
N ARG A 76 -9.07 10.41 -11.12
CA ARG A 76 -8.87 11.30 -12.27
C ARG A 76 -8.73 10.53 -13.57
N ILE A 77 -8.05 9.38 -13.54
CA ILE A 77 -7.96 8.47 -14.68
C ILE A 77 -9.36 7.93 -15.03
N ASN A 78 -10.09 7.41 -14.05
CA ASN A 78 -11.44 6.88 -14.21
C ASN A 78 -12.42 7.91 -14.81
N SER A 79 -12.23 9.18 -14.48
CA SER A 79 -13.08 10.29 -14.98
C SER A 79 -12.61 10.83 -16.33
N GLY A 80 -11.57 10.30 -16.94
CA GLY A 80 -11.01 10.80 -18.19
C GLY A 80 -10.39 12.20 -18.10
N LEU A 81 -10.08 12.66 -16.88
CA LEU A 81 -9.48 13.97 -16.65
C LEU A 81 -7.97 14.00 -16.88
N THR A 82 -7.36 12.84 -16.94
CA THR A 82 -5.93 12.67 -17.24
C THR A 82 -5.65 11.24 -17.69
N ASP A 83 -4.65 11.07 -18.53
CA ASP A 83 -4.14 9.75 -18.95
C ASP A 83 -2.99 9.28 -18.06
N VAL A 84 -2.31 10.19 -17.37
CA VAL A 84 -1.19 9.92 -16.49
C VAL A 84 -1.36 10.67 -15.18
N ALA A 85 -1.16 9.97 -14.06
CA ALA A 85 -1.15 10.56 -12.73
C ALA A 85 0.03 10.02 -11.92
N ILE A 86 0.67 10.87 -11.12
CA ILE A 86 1.84 10.52 -10.30
C ILE A 86 1.55 10.89 -8.85
N ASN A 87 1.71 9.94 -7.94
CA ASN A 87 1.70 10.17 -6.50
C ASN A 87 3.09 9.91 -5.92
N TRP A 88 3.81 10.98 -5.60
CA TRP A 88 5.16 10.89 -5.03
C TRP A 88 5.19 10.42 -3.57
N SER A 89 4.05 10.42 -2.89
CA SER A 89 3.92 9.97 -1.49
C SER A 89 3.39 8.53 -1.37
N GLY A 90 3.17 7.86 -2.50
CA GLY A 90 2.69 6.48 -2.56
C GLY A 90 3.81 5.48 -2.81
N GLY A 91 3.42 4.26 -3.18
CA GLY A 91 4.36 3.18 -3.48
C GLY A 91 4.60 2.25 -2.29
N LEU A 92 3.70 2.22 -1.31
CA LEU A 92 3.85 1.45 -0.07
C LEU A 92 3.44 -0.02 -0.28
N HIS A 93 4.20 -0.74 -1.11
CA HIS A 93 3.87 -2.02 -1.71
C HIS A 93 3.94 -3.23 -0.77
N HIS A 94 4.63 -3.11 0.38
CA HIS A 94 4.77 -4.20 1.33
C HIS A 94 3.63 -4.30 2.35
N ALA A 95 2.85 -3.23 2.57
CA ALA A 95 1.79 -3.25 3.56
C ALA A 95 0.75 -4.33 3.24
N LYS A 96 0.45 -5.16 4.25
CA LYS A 96 -0.50 -6.26 4.15
C LYS A 96 -1.90 -5.81 4.60
N LYS A 97 -2.87 -6.68 4.43
CA LYS A 97 -4.25 -6.40 4.81
C LYS A 97 -4.42 -6.08 6.30
N ARG A 98 -3.61 -6.70 7.16
CA ARG A 98 -3.74 -6.68 8.62
C ARG A 98 -2.52 -6.17 9.35
N GLU A 99 -1.44 -5.86 8.66
CA GLU A 99 -0.17 -5.55 9.30
C GLU A 99 0.71 -4.65 8.43
N ALA A 100 1.62 -3.95 9.09
CA ALA A 100 2.71 -3.23 8.46
C ALA A 100 3.80 -4.21 8.00
N SER A 101 4.57 -3.84 7.01
CA SER A 101 5.72 -4.62 6.53
C SER A 101 6.66 -3.72 5.75
N GLY A 102 7.97 -3.93 5.85
CA GLY A 102 8.99 -3.27 5.03
C GLY A 102 8.83 -1.75 4.95
N PHE A 103 8.67 -1.07 6.09
CA PHE A 103 8.41 0.37 6.21
C PHE A 103 7.07 0.85 5.65
N CYS A 104 6.21 -0.05 5.20
CA CYS A 104 4.90 0.25 4.64
C CYS A 104 3.79 -0.04 5.67
N TYR A 105 2.94 0.96 5.94
CA TYR A 105 1.85 0.82 6.90
C TYR A 105 0.50 0.57 6.21
N THR A 106 0.20 1.29 5.14
CA THR A 106 -1.02 1.11 4.35
C THR A 106 -0.68 1.01 2.87
N ASN A 107 -1.34 0.11 2.16
CA ASN A 107 -1.06 -0.16 0.76
C ASN A 107 -1.90 0.74 -0.14
N ASP A 108 -1.37 1.90 -0.46
CA ASP A 108 -2.01 2.89 -1.32
C ASP A 108 -2.20 2.37 -2.76
N ILE A 109 -1.31 1.48 -3.22
CA ILE A 109 -1.37 0.88 -4.56
C ILE A 109 -2.60 -0.02 -4.68
N VAL A 110 -2.81 -0.90 -3.71
CA VAL A 110 -3.99 -1.78 -3.68
C VAL A 110 -5.27 -0.95 -3.69
N LEU A 111 -5.33 0.12 -2.89
CA LEU A 111 -6.50 1.01 -2.86
C LEU A 111 -6.73 1.72 -4.20
N ALA A 112 -5.67 2.15 -4.89
CA ALA A 112 -5.76 2.72 -6.23
C ALA A 112 -6.24 1.70 -7.25
N ILE A 113 -5.70 0.48 -7.23
CA ILE A 113 -6.14 -0.60 -8.12
C ILE A 113 -7.61 -0.92 -7.90
N LEU A 114 -8.07 -1.04 -6.65
CA LEU A 114 -9.49 -1.23 -6.34
C LEU A 114 -10.37 -0.10 -6.89
N GLU A 115 -9.86 1.14 -6.90
CA GLU A 115 -10.58 2.27 -7.50
C GLU A 115 -10.60 2.18 -9.03
N LEU A 116 -9.48 1.84 -9.69
CA LEU A 116 -9.40 1.65 -11.14
C LEU A 116 -10.34 0.54 -11.62
N LEU A 117 -10.46 -0.55 -10.87
CA LEU A 117 -11.32 -1.69 -11.19
C LEU A 117 -12.82 -1.37 -11.21
N ARG A 118 -13.22 -0.18 -10.77
CA ARG A 118 -14.62 0.28 -10.89
C ARG A 118 -15.01 0.63 -12.33
N THR A 119 -14.04 1.02 -13.14
CA THR A 119 -14.26 1.41 -14.54
C THR A 119 -13.48 0.59 -15.54
N HIS A 120 -12.35 0.01 -15.14
CA HIS A 120 -11.50 -0.79 -16.00
C HIS A 120 -11.74 -2.29 -15.76
N ALA A 121 -11.81 -3.07 -16.83
CA ALA A 121 -12.01 -4.52 -16.74
C ALA A 121 -10.81 -5.22 -16.08
N ARG A 122 -9.59 -4.76 -16.39
CA ARG A 122 -8.32 -5.30 -15.88
C ARG A 122 -7.35 -4.18 -15.60
N VAL A 123 -6.43 -4.44 -14.66
CA VAL A 123 -5.32 -3.55 -14.28
C VAL A 123 -4.02 -4.35 -14.34
N LEU A 124 -2.98 -3.77 -14.93
CA LEU A 124 -1.62 -4.26 -14.83
C LEU A 124 -0.88 -3.44 -13.78
N TYR A 125 -0.34 -4.11 -12.78
CA TYR A 125 0.62 -3.54 -11.84
C TYR A 125 2.04 -3.95 -12.25
N VAL A 126 2.93 -2.98 -12.37
CA VAL A 126 4.35 -3.20 -12.63
C VAL A 126 5.14 -2.55 -11.51
N ASP A 127 5.90 -3.37 -10.79
CA ASP A 127 6.79 -2.96 -9.72
C ASP A 127 8.23 -3.00 -10.20
N ILE A 128 8.93 -1.89 -10.07
CA ILE A 128 10.34 -1.75 -10.42
C ILE A 128 11.19 -1.33 -9.22
N ASP A 129 10.63 -1.47 -8.01
CA ASP A 129 11.40 -1.33 -6.78
C ASP A 129 12.45 -2.45 -6.70
N VAL A 130 13.53 -2.20 -5.93
CA VAL A 130 14.57 -3.21 -5.71
C VAL A 130 14.06 -4.40 -4.90
N HIS A 131 12.96 -4.22 -4.16
CA HIS A 131 12.31 -5.26 -3.37
C HIS A 131 11.08 -5.80 -4.09
N HIS A 132 10.76 -7.07 -3.86
CA HIS A 132 9.55 -7.70 -4.37
C HIS A 132 8.28 -7.03 -3.84
N GLY A 133 7.34 -6.67 -4.73
CA GLY A 133 6.06 -6.05 -4.40
C GLY A 133 5.04 -7.05 -3.83
N ASP A 134 5.41 -7.74 -2.78
CA ASP A 134 4.70 -8.87 -2.18
C ASP A 134 3.30 -8.53 -1.66
N GLY A 135 3.13 -7.35 -1.06
CA GLY A 135 1.83 -6.95 -0.52
C GLY A 135 0.77 -6.72 -1.60
N VAL A 136 1.16 -6.21 -2.77
CA VAL A 136 0.24 -6.04 -3.90
C VAL A 136 -0.06 -7.38 -4.56
N GLU A 137 0.95 -8.23 -4.75
CA GLU A 137 0.77 -9.58 -5.29
C GLU A 137 -0.20 -10.40 -4.43
N GLU A 138 0.02 -10.45 -3.12
CA GLU A 138 -0.85 -11.15 -2.17
C GLU A 138 -2.30 -10.65 -2.23
N ALA A 139 -2.50 -9.34 -2.32
CA ALA A 139 -3.83 -8.74 -2.37
C ALA A 139 -4.66 -9.19 -3.58
N PHE A 140 -4.01 -9.52 -4.70
CA PHE A 140 -4.68 -9.85 -5.95
C PHE A 140 -4.38 -11.26 -6.48
N TYR A 141 -3.75 -12.10 -5.68
CA TYR A 141 -3.33 -13.44 -6.08
C TYR A 141 -4.46 -14.34 -6.61
N THR A 142 -5.68 -14.12 -6.16
CA THR A 142 -6.84 -14.96 -6.50
C THR A 142 -7.76 -14.36 -7.58
N THR A 143 -7.37 -13.26 -8.23
CA THR A 143 -8.20 -12.59 -9.24
C THR A 143 -7.51 -12.55 -10.61
N ASP A 144 -8.28 -12.75 -11.67
CA ASP A 144 -7.84 -12.60 -13.06
C ASP A 144 -7.96 -11.16 -13.60
N ARG A 145 -8.44 -10.24 -12.75
CA ARG A 145 -8.62 -8.84 -13.11
C ARG A 145 -7.38 -7.97 -12.87
N VAL A 146 -6.43 -8.46 -12.10
CA VAL A 146 -5.18 -7.76 -11.81
C VAL A 146 -4.01 -8.69 -12.14
N MET A 147 -3.14 -8.22 -13.02
CA MET A 147 -1.86 -8.86 -13.26
C MET A 147 -0.79 -8.09 -12.49
N THR A 148 0.01 -8.79 -11.69
CA THR A 148 1.16 -8.24 -10.98
C THR A 148 2.45 -8.72 -11.62
N ALA A 149 3.40 -7.81 -11.81
CA ALA A 149 4.73 -8.10 -12.33
C ALA A 149 5.76 -7.27 -11.55
N SER A 150 6.67 -7.95 -10.85
CA SER A 150 7.71 -7.30 -10.06
C SER A 150 9.10 -7.65 -10.63
N PHE A 151 9.93 -6.62 -10.84
CA PHE A 151 11.31 -6.76 -11.33
C PHE A 151 12.26 -6.32 -10.22
N HIS A 152 12.69 -7.24 -9.39
CA HIS A 152 13.41 -6.96 -8.15
C HIS A 152 14.72 -7.75 -8.05
N LYS A 153 15.56 -7.36 -7.07
CA LYS A 153 16.79 -8.08 -6.77
C LYS A 153 16.45 -9.35 -6.00
N TYR A 154 16.87 -10.49 -6.52
CA TYR A 154 16.74 -11.79 -5.85
C TYR A 154 17.45 -11.80 -4.48
N GLY A 155 16.81 -12.37 -3.46
CA GLY A 155 17.38 -12.52 -2.11
C GLY A 155 17.58 -11.19 -1.37
N CYS A 156 16.86 -10.13 -1.71
CA CYS A 156 16.91 -8.85 -1.01
C CYS A 156 15.72 -8.70 -0.06
N LEU A 157 16.02 -8.59 1.22
CA LEU A 157 15.18 -8.12 2.34
C LEU A 157 14.10 -9.05 2.88
N LEU A 158 13.44 -9.89 2.12
CA LEU A 158 12.38 -10.76 2.65
C LEU A 158 12.76 -12.23 2.42
N TYR A 159 13.34 -12.83 3.42
CA TYR A 159 13.61 -14.27 3.48
C TYR A 159 12.38 -15.17 3.27
N THR A 160 11.19 -14.57 3.29
CA THR A 160 9.92 -15.27 3.14
C THR A 160 9.46 -15.45 1.69
N SER A 161 10.00 -14.68 0.74
CA SER A 161 9.70 -14.87 -0.68
C SER A 161 10.54 -16.00 -1.32
N ASP A 162 11.66 -16.39 -0.70
CA ASP A 162 12.54 -17.42 -1.22
C ASP A 162 11.99 -18.85 -1.06
N ALA A 163 11.08 -19.06 -0.12
CA ALA A 163 10.54 -20.40 0.15
C ALA A 163 9.63 -20.96 -0.96
N ALA A 164 9.09 -20.08 -1.83
CA ALA A 164 8.25 -20.50 -2.94
C ALA A 164 9.03 -20.73 -4.23
N ASP A 165 10.19 -20.09 -4.41
CA ASP A 165 11.02 -20.22 -5.61
C ASP A 165 12.04 -21.37 -5.54
N GLU A 166 12.40 -21.88 -4.35
CA GLU A 166 13.33 -23.00 -4.22
C GLU A 166 12.78 -24.34 -4.74
N GLY A 167 11.52 -24.38 -5.14
CA GLY A 167 10.84 -25.59 -5.66
C GLY A 167 10.90 -25.78 -7.18
N LEU A 168 11.49 -24.85 -7.94
CA LEU A 168 11.51 -24.89 -9.42
C LEU A 168 12.91 -24.88 -10.04
N GLY A 169 13.93 -25.25 -9.30
CA GLY A 169 15.29 -25.50 -9.79
C GLY A 169 15.47 -26.92 -10.26
#